data_172ae869564675d1db87bc285ba92b78
#
_entry.id   172ae869564675d1db87bc285ba92b78
#
_cell.length_a   1.000
_cell.length_b   1.000
_cell.length_c   1.000
_cell.angle_alpha   90.00
_cell.angle_beta   90.00
_cell.angle_gamma   90.00
#
_symmetry.space_group_name_H-M   'P 1'
#
loop_
_entity.id
_entity.type
_entity.pdbx_description
1 polymer ?
#
loop_
_entity_poly.entity_id
_entity_poly.type
_entity_poly.pdbx_seq_one_letter_code
_entity_poly.pdbx_strand_id
1 'polypeptide(L)'
;MRLKSSLFFGLFILWGLAGCQSRTGHDDFTADELALICNAFNRSEDSLEDKGEYPVGTMRVLTISDPADSSLLREPSRDLSADALLSGEYEKLCSLMVATVTHPSQDGVGIAGPQVGLNRRVVAVQRFDKEPVEWRGKTDHPFEVYPNIHIVSASDSLAYGPEGCLSVPDRRGEVLRSQEIVIEYADMKALKMANYASKDTLIPMRRDTVKGFTAVIFQHEIDHLEGVLYIDRL
;
A
#
# COMPACT_ATOMS: atom_id res chain seq x y z
N MET A 1 4.51 35.85 -61.27
CA MET A 1 4.26 36.04 -59.83
C MET A 1 3.72 34.74 -59.28
N ARG A 2 4.58 33.93 -58.64
CA ARG A 2 4.23 32.59 -58.14
C ARG A 2 4.02 32.66 -56.64
N LEU A 3 2.81 32.35 -56.19
CA LEU A 3 2.50 32.13 -54.77
C LEU A 3 3.05 30.76 -54.31
N LYS A 4 3.88 30.77 -53.29
CA LYS A 4 4.29 29.58 -52.57
C LYS A 4 3.34 29.39 -51.37
N SER A 5 2.54 28.33 -51.39
CA SER A 5 1.75 27.89 -50.27
C SER A 5 2.65 27.05 -49.34
N SER A 6 2.82 27.47 -48.12
CA SER A 6 3.52 26.76 -47.05
C SER A 6 2.51 25.87 -46.33
N LEU A 7 2.63 24.54 -46.50
CA LEU A 7 1.91 23.57 -45.66
C LEU A 7 2.62 23.46 -44.31
N PHE A 8 1.96 23.95 -43.27
CA PHE A 8 2.34 23.60 -41.89
C PHE A 8 1.79 22.20 -41.58
N PHE A 9 2.68 21.22 -41.48
CA PHE A 9 2.39 19.92 -40.89
C PHE A 9 2.39 20.08 -39.37
N GLY A 10 1.19 20.17 -38.78
CA GLY A 10 1.01 20.09 -37.33
C GLY A 10 1.25 18.66 -36.86
N LEU A 11 2.35 18.44 -36.17
CA LEU A 11 2.66 17.19 -35.49
C LEU A 11 1.76 17.11 -34.24
N PHE A 12 0.59 16.45 -34.36
CA PHE A 12 -0.20 16.05 -33.21
C PHE A 12 0.54 14.94 -32.48
N ILE A 13 1.22 15.27 -31.40
CA ILE A 13 1.70 14.28 -30.44
C ILE A 13 0.46 13.79 -29.70
N LEU A 14 -0.07 12.66 -30.12
CA LEU A 14 -1.01 11.87 -29.36
C LEU A 14 -0.27 11.36 -28.11
N TRP A 15 -0.43 12.07 -27.01
CA TRP A 15 -0.21 11.49 -25.70
C TRP A 15 -1.28 10.42 -25.50
N GLY A 16 -0.86 9.16 -25.70
CA GLY A 16 -1.70 8.03 -25.40
C GLY A 16 -2.05 8.05 -23.93
N LEU A 17 -3.34 8.13 -23.62
CA LEU A 17 -3.90 7.71 -22.36
C LEU A 17 -3.39 6.28 -22.13
N ALA A 18 -2.41 6.14 -21.22
CA ALA A 18 -2.00 4.83 -20.72
C ALA A 18 -3.16 4.31 -19.88
N GLY A 19 -4.16 3.74 -20.56
CA GLY A 19 -5.26 3.06 -19.90
C GLY A 19 -4.69 1.92 -19.06
N CYS A 20 -5.23 1.73 -17.86
CA CYS A 20 -5.00 0.53 -17.07
C CYS A 20 -5.33 -0.69 -17.94
N GLN A 21 -4.32 -1.46 -18.31
CA GLN A 21 -4.50 -2.67 -19.10
C GLN A 21 -4.71 -3.86 -18.16
N SER A 22 -5.86 -4.50 -18.25
CA SER A 22 -6.16 -5.74 -17.52
C SER A 22 -5.25 -6.87 -18.04
N ARG A 23 -4.39 -7.38 -17.17
CA ARG A 23 -3.67 -8.63 -17.35
C ARG A 23 -4.35 -9.71 -16.51
N THR A 24 -4.61 -10.86 -17.10
CA THR A 24 -5.34 -11.96 -16.46
C THR A 24 -4.40 -13.03 -15.96
N GLY A 25 -4.07 -12.98 -14.67
CA GLY A 25 -3.46 -14.07 -13.90
C GLY A 25 -4.10 -14.14 -12.52
N HIS A 26 -4.20 -15.32 -11.92
CA HIS A 26 -4.90 -15.49 -10.63
C HIS A 26 -4.30 -14.66 -9.46
N ASP A 27 -3.03 -14.24 -9.59
CA ASP A 27 -2.31 -13.45 -8.57
C ASP A 27 -2.07 -11.99 -9.00
N ASP A 28 -2.56 -11.60 -10.18
CA ASP A 28 -2.53 -10.22 -10.66
C ASP A 28 -3.69 -9.42 -10.07
N PHE A 29 -3.63 -8.09 -10.18
CA PHE A 29 -4.77 -7.25 -9.82
C PHE A 29 -5.99 -7.59 -10.67
N THR A 30 -7.14 -7.69 -10.02
CA THR A 30 -8.43 -7.85 -10.73
C THR A 30 -8.80 -6.54 -11.44
N ALA A 31 -9.78 -6.61 -12.34
CA ALA A 31 -10.29 -5.41 -13.03
C ALA A 31 -10.85 -4.38 -12.05
N ASP A 32 -11.52 -4.82 -10.99
CA ASP A 32 -12.08 -3.94 -9.96
C ASP A 32 -10.98 -3.29 -9.10
N GLU A 33 -9.94 -4.05 -8.74
CA GLU A 33 -8.77 -3.52 -8.02
C GLU A 33 -8.03 -2.49 -8.87
N LEU A 34 -7.83 -2.76 -10.17
CA LEU A 34 -7.22 -1.81 -11.11
C LEU A 34 -8.06 -0.54 -11.23
N ALA A 35 -9.38 -0.67 -11.36
CA ALA A 35 -10.29 0.48 -11.41
C ALA A 35 -10.23 1.30 -10.12
N LEU A 36 -10.18 0.65 -8.96
CA LEU A 36 -10.04 1.32 -7.66
C LEU A 36 -8.75 2.13 -7.58
N ILE A 37 -7.60 1.52 -7.92
CA ILE A 37 -6.29 2.17 -7.91
C ILE A 37 -6.26 3.35 -8.91
N CYS A 38 -6.66 3.12 -10.16
CA CYS A 38 -6.60 4.14 -11.20
C CYS A 38 -7.55 5.29 -10.93
N ASN A 39 -8.77 5.03 -10.47
CA ASN A 39 -9.73 6.09 -10.15
C ASN A 39 -9.28 6.93 -8.95
N ALA A 40 -8.67 6.33 -7.93
CA ALA A 40 -8.12 7.06 -6.81
C ALA A 40 -6.92 7.92 -7.24
N PHE A 41 -6.05 7.37 -8.09
CA PHE A 41 -4.88 8.07 -8.60
C PHE A 41 -5.25 9.25 -9.52
N ASN A 42 -6.16 9.03 -10.48
CA ASN A 42 -6.59 10.06 -11.44
C ASN A 42 -7.29 11.24 -10.75
N ARG A 43 -8.09 10.98 -9.69
CA ARG A 43 -8.68 12.07 -8.90
C ARG A 43 -7.65 13.00 -8.27
N SER A 44 -6.42 12.53 -8.07
CA SER A 44 -5.34 13.37 -7.55
C SER A 44 -4.75 14.29 -8.62
N GLU A 45 -4.72 13.85 -9.88
CA GLU A 45 -4.23 14.66 -11.00
C GLU A 45 -5.19 15.82 -11.33
N ASP A 46 -6.51 15.55 -11.28
CA ASP A 46 -7.54 16.59 -11.51
C ASP A 46 -7.58 17.65 -10.40
N SER A 47 -7.08 17.34 -9.21
CA SER A 47 -7.05 18.28 -8.07
C SER A 47 -5.76 19.10 -7.97
N LEU A 48 -4.90 19.08 -8.98
CA LEU A 48 -3.65 19.88 -9.04
C LEU A 48 -3.88 21.39 -9.07
N GLU A 49 -5.12 21.88 -9.20
CA GLU A 49 -5.45 23.30 -9.03
C GLU A 49 -5.41 23.74 -7.56
N ASP A 50 -5.55 22.85 -6.61
CA ASP A 50 -5.40 23.17 -5.20
C ASP A 50 -3.94 22.92 -4.80
N LYS A 51 -3.20 23.98 -4.60
CA LYS A 51 -1.77 24.12 -4.28
C LYS A 51 -1.37 23.32 -3.05
N GLY A 52 -1.59 22.00 -3.12
CA GLY A 52 -1.61 21.20 -1.97
C GLY A 52 -0.36 20.44 -1.70
N GLU A 53 -0.30 20.03 -0.51
CA GLU A 53 0.74 19.25 0.14
C GLU A 53 0.92 17.84 -0.43
N TYR A 54 0.00 17.33 -1.29
CA TYR A 54 0.06 15.95 -1.77
C TYR A 54 -0.34 15.83 -3.25
N PRO A 55 0.59 15.42 -4.15
CA PRO A 55 0.29 15.20 -5.56
C PRO A 55 -0.43 13.86 -5.83
N VAL A 56 -0.77 13.09 -4.77
CA VAL A 56 -1.40 11.78 -4.85
C VAL A 56 -2.70 11.81 -4.06
N GLY A 57 -3.80 11.35 -4.67
CA GLY A 57 -5.10 11.22 -3.99
C GLY A 57 -5.06 10.22 -2.84
N THR A 58 -6.10 10.22 -2.05
CA THR A 58 -6.30 9.24 -0.98
C THR A 58 -7.33 8.21 -1.38
N MET A 59 -7.27 7.04 -0.74
CA MET A 59 -8.27 5.98 -0.88
C MET A 59 -9.29 6.07 0.26
N ARG A 60 -10.50 5.56 0.03
CA ARG A 60 -11.48 5.39 1.10
C ARG A 60 -10.98 4.32 2.08
N VAL A 61 -10.99 4.60 3.36
CA VAL A 61 -10.73 3.61 4.40
C VAL A 61 -12.03 2.86 4.71
N LEU A 62 -12.00 1.54 4.60
CA LEU A 62 -13.11 0.66 4.92
C LEU A 62 -13.28 0.53 6.43
N THR A 63 -14.52 0.44 6.92
CA THR A 63 -14.81 0.34 8.36
C THR A 63 -15.80 -0.78 8.66
N ILE A 64 -15.71 -1.34 9.87
CA ILE A 64 -16.64 -2.38 10.34
C ILE A 64 -18.07 -1.88 10.52
N SER A 65 -18.30 -0.57 10.44
CA SER A 65 -19.66 0.02 10.53
C SER A 65 -20.49 -0.25 9.28
N ASP A 66 -19.85 -0.52 8.15
CA ASP A 66 -20.50 -0.94 6.90
C ASP A 66 -20.39 -2.47 6.77
N PRO A 67 -21.50 -3.21 6.60
CA PRO A 67 -21.48 -4.67 6.49
C PRO A 67 -20.65 -5.22 5.30
N ALA A 68 -20.64 -4.52 4.16
CA ALA A 68 -19.86 -4.93 2.99
C ALA A 68 -18.36 -4.74 3.24
N ASP A 69 -17.97 -3.60 3.81
CA ASP A 69 -16.60 -3.32 4.24
C ASP A 69 -16.14 -4.36 5.28
N SER A 70 -17.00 -4.61 6.28
CA SER A 70 -16.71 -5.59 7.34
C SER A 70 -16.48 -6.99 6.78
N SER A 71 -17.22 -7.39 5.75
CA SER A 71 -17.02 -8.69 5.09
C SER A 71 -15.64 -8.76 4.44
N LEU A 72 -15.24 -7.74 3.66
CA LEU A 72 -13.93 -7.70 3.02
C LEU A 72 -12.78 -7.66 4.04
N LEU A 73 -12.91 -6.86 5.09
CA LEU A 73 -11.91 -6.76 6.17
C LEU A 73 -11.69 -8.07 6.93
N ARG A 74 -12.59 -9.05 6.80
CA ARG A 74 -12.53 -10.38 7.44
C ARG A 74 -12.02 -11.48 6.50
N GLU A 75 -11.71 -11.15 5.25
CA GLU A 75 -11.19 -12.12 4.30
C GLU A 75 -9.66 -12.17 4.35
N PRO A 76 -9.04 -13.36 4.34
CA PRO A 76 -7.59 -13.46 4.20
C PRO A 76 -7.10 -12.90 2.86
N SER A 77 -6.04 -12.11 2.91
CA SER A 77 -5.44 -11.48 1.73
C SER A 77 -4.58 -12.45 0.93
N ARG A 78 -4.49 -12.19 -0.38
CA ARG A 78 -3.67 -12.97 -1.31
C ARG A 78 -2.38 -12.25 -1.66
N ASP A 79 -1.33 -13.01 -1.95
CA ASP A 79 -0.08 -12.48 -2.48
C ASP A 79 -0.28 -11.81 -3.84
N LEU A 80 0.65 -10.94 -4.19
CA LEU A 80 0.77 -10.33 -5.51
C LEU A 80 1.78 -11.13 -6.34
N SER A 81 1.48 -11.33 -7.64
CA SER A 81 2.42 -11.92 -8.58
C SER A 81 3.63 -11.00 -8.86
N ALA A 82 4.68 -11.55 -9.45
CA ALA A 82 5.82 -10.75 -9.89
C ALA A 82 5.40 -9.69 -10.93
N ASP A 83 4.47 -10.03 -11.83
CA ASP A 83 3.95 -9.10 -12.84
C ASP A 83 3.17 -7.96 -12.19
N ALA A 84 2.33 -8.27 -11.19
CA ALA A 84 1.62 -7.24 -10.42
C ALA A 84 2.59 -6.32 -9.68
N LEU A 85 3.59 -6.89 -9.01
CA LEU A 85 4.60 -6.14 -8.24
C LEU A 85 5.47 -5.23 -9.13
N LEU A 86 5.70 -5.60 -10.38
CA LEU A 86 6.47 -4.82 -11.36
C LEU A 86 5.62 -3.84 -12.17
N SER A 87 4.31 -3.82 -11.96
CA SER A 87 3.38 -2.93 -12.69
C SER A 87 3.44 -1.48 -12.18
N GLY A 88 3.05 -0.55 -13.05
CA GLY A 88 2.85 0.85 -12.65
C GLY A 88 1.69 1.03 -11.66
N GLU A 89 0.71 0.11 -11.69
CA GLU A 89 -0.43 0.09 -10.77
C GLU A 89 0.00 -0.21 -9.33
N TYR A 90 0.99 -1.09 -9.14
CA TYR A 90 1.58 -1.31 -7.81
C TYR A 90 2.29 -0.05 -7.29
N GLU A 91 3.03 0.68 -8.12
CA GLU A 91 3.67 1.93 -7.71
C GLU A 91 2.63 3.00 -7.33
N LYS A 92 1.53 3.09 -8.08
CA LYS A 92 0.38 3.96 -7.73
C LYS A 92 -0.24 3.54 -6.40
N LEU A 93 -0.48 2.25 -6.19
CA LEU A 93 -1.03 1.72 -4.95
C LEU A 93 -0.14 2.08 -3.74
N CYS A 94 1.18 1.88 -3.84
CA CYS A 94 2.11 2.26 -2.78
C CYS A 94 1.98 3.74 -2.40
N SER A 95 1.94 4.61 -3.41
CA SER A 95 1.80 6.06 -3.21
C SER A 95 0.45 6.42 -2.56
N LEU A 96 -0.64 5.80 -3.03
CA LEU A 96 -1.98 6.00 -2.50
C LEU A 96 -2.12 5.53 -1.05
N MET A 97 -1.56 4.37 -0.70
CA MET A 97 -1.60 3.84 0.67
C MET A 97 -0.88 4.79 1.64
N VAL A 98 0.33 5.23 1.28
CA VAL A 98 1.08 6.19 2.11
C VAL A 98 0.34 7.52 2.22
N ALA A 99 -0.18 8.08 1.12
CA ALA A 99 -0.95 9.32 1.14
C ALA A 99 -2.22 9.18 2.00
N THR A 100 -2.88 8.02 1.98
CA THR A 100 -4.09 7.76 2.77
C THR A 100 -3.77 7.74 4.27
N VAL A 101 -2.79 6.96 4.70
CA VAL A 101 -2.47 6.80 6.13
C VAL A 101 -1.88 8.07 6.74
N THR A 102 -1.13 8.87 5.95
CA THR A 102 -0.52 10.13 6.41
C THR A 102 -1.44 11.34 6.26
N HIS A 103 -2.66 11.15 5.69
CA HIS A 103 -3.60 12.27 5.54
C HIS A 103 -4.01 12.80 6.93
N PRO A 104 -4.08 14.13 7.14
CA PRO A 104 -4.39 14.72 8.45
C PRO A 104 -5.70 14.24 9.09
N SER A 105 -6.65 13.75 8.30
CA SER A 105 -7.90 13.18 8.83
C SER A 105 -7.74 11.76 9.38
N GLN A 106 -6.64 11.06 9.06
CA GLN A 106 -6.38 9.68 9.47
C GLN A 106 -5.32 9.63 10.56
N ASP A 107 -4.20 10.34 10.37
CA ASP A 107 -3.07 10.42 11.31
C ASP A 107 -2.63 9.02 11.81
N GLY A 108 -2.54 8.08 10.86
CA GLY A 108 -2.22 6.68 11.13
C GLY A 108 -0.72 6.39 11.03
N VAL A 109 -0.29 5.31 11.67
CA VAL A 109 1.11 4.84 11.64
C VAL A 109 1.30 3.57 10.79
N GLY A 110 0.19 2.99 10.34
CA GLY A 110 0.15 1.82 9.46
C GLY A 110 -1.18 1.69 8.73
N ILE A 111 -1.17 0.99 7.60
CA ILE A 111 -2.37 0.67 6.82
C ILE A 111 -2.12 -0.59 5.98
N ALA A 112 -3.12 -1.45 5.88
CA ALA A 112 -3.09 -2.68 5.11
C ALA A 112 -3.99 -2.61 3.86
N GLY A 113 -3.68 -3.42 2.85
CA GLY A 113 -4.44 -3.51 1.60
C GLY A 113 -5.95 -3.67 1.78
N PRO A 114 -6.45 -4.60 2.65
CA PRO A 114 -7.88 -4.75 2.92
C PRO A 114 -8.56 -3.47 3.41
N GLN A 115 -7.86 -2.63 4.17
CA GLN A 115 -8.42 -1.37 4.68
C GLN A 115 -8.71 -0.34 3.59
N VAL A 116 -8.08 -0.47 2.44
CA VAL A 116 -8.33 0.38 1.26
C VAL A 116 -9.08 -0.34 0.14
N GLY A 117 -9.69 -1.48 0.45
CA GLY A 117 -10.53 -2.23 -0.49
C GLY A 117 -9.78 -3.19 -1.41
N LEU A 118 -8.48 -3.43 -1.14
CA LEU A 118 -7.68 -4.40 -1.89
C LEU A 118 -7.33 -5.60 -1.00
N ASN A 119 -7.93 -6.76 -1.27
CA ASN A 119 -7.63 -7.98 -0.53
C ASN A 119 -6.29 -8.60 -0.96
N ARG A 120 -5.21 -7.81 -0.82
CA ARG A 120 -3.82 -8.14 -1.21
C ARG A 120 -2.86 -7.97 -0.04
N ARG A 121 -1.89 -8.88 0.04
CA ARG A 121 -0.86 -8.85 1.09
C ARG A 121 0.13 -7.72 0.86
N VAL A 122 -0.28 -6.51 1.23
CA VAL A 122 0.54 -5.31 1.20
C VAL A 122 0.22 -4.45 2.41
N VAL A 123 1.26 -3.94 3.09
CA VAL A 123 1.11 -3.00 4.19
C VAL A 123 2.04 -1.80 4.00
N ALA A 124 1.61 -0.63 4.46
CA ALA A 124 2.49 0.54 4.60
C ALA A 124 2.64 0.82 6.10
N VAL A 125 3.87 0.95 6.58
CA VAL A 125 4.20 1.09 8.01
C VAL A 125 5.19 2.21 8.22
N GLN A 126 4.96 3.05 9.22
CA GLN A 126 5.91 4.04 9.68
C GLN A 126 7.01 3.36 10.52
N ARG A 127 8.26 3.54 10.11
CA ARG A 127 9.43 2.84 10.65
C ARG A 127 10.08 3.65 11.78
N PHE A 128 9.47 3.61 12.98
CA PHE A 128 10.02 4.28 14.17
C PHE A 128 11.37 3.71 14.63
N ASP A 129 11.75 2.54 14.15
CA ASP A 129 13.04 1.89 14.39
C ASP A 129 14.14 2.34 13.41
N LYS A 130 13.83 3.23 12.47
CA LYS A 130 14.78 3.85 11.53
C LYS A 130 14.99 5.31 11.86
N GLU A 131 16.12 5.86 11.43
CA GLU A 131 16.41 7.28 11.59
C GLU A 131 15.38 8.12 10.85
N PRO A 132 14.92 9.23 11.45
CA PRO A 132 14.03 10.17 10.79
C PRO A 132 14.67 10.74 9.52
N VAL A 133 13.86 10.95 8.50
CA VAL A 133 14.27 11.54 7.22
C VAL A 133 13.57 12.88 7.00
N GLU A 134 14.25 13.81 6.35
CA GLU A 134 13.62 15.05 5.91
C GLU A 134 12.83 14.79 4.63
N TRP A 135 11.53 15.07 4.69
CA TRP A 135 10.65 14.98 3.54
C TRP A 135 9.65 16.14 3.55
N ARG A 136 9.62 16.92 2.47
CA ARG A 136 8.74 18.10 2.31
C ARG A 136 8.82 19.10 3.47
N GLY A 137 10.03 19.34 3.99
CA GLY A 137 10.26 20.29 5.07
C GLY A 137 9.82 19.82 6.46
N LYS A 138 9.46 18.55 6.61
CA LYS A 138 9.22 17.87 7.90
C LYS A 138 10.24 16.75 8.09
N THR A 139 10.75 16.63 9.29
CA THR A 139 11.59 15.50 9.68
C THR A 139 10.73 14.51 10.43
N ASP A 140 10.58 13.31 9.89
CA ASP A 140 9.77 12.26 10.49
C ASP A 140 10.31 10.87 10.13
N HIS A 141 9.85 9.84 10.84
CA HIS A 141 10.20 8.46 10.53
C HIS A 141 9.59 8.04 9.18
N PRO A 142 10.36 7.34 8.33
CA PRO A 142 9.92 7.01 6.98
C PRO A 142 8.76 6.01 6.99
N PHE A 143 7.82 6.18 6.06
CA PHE A 143 6.88 5.13 5.69
C PHE A 143 7.51 4.22 4.63
N GLU A 144 7.36 2.92 4.82
CA GLU A 144 7.81 1.90 3.87
C GLU A 144 6.67 0.93 3.55
N VAL A 145 6.64 0.43 2.31
CA VAL A 145 5.61 -0.50 1.83
C VAL A 145 6.20 -1.90 1.66
N TYR A 146 5.48 -2.88 2.18
CA TYR A 146 5.92 -4.28 2.28
C TYR A 146 4.91 -5.20 1.59
N PRO A 147 5.20 -5.63 0.34
CA PRO A 147 4.35 -6.59 -0.37
C PRO A 147 4.66 -8.03 0.03
N ASN A 148 3.64 -8.88 -0.05
CA ASN A 148 3.71 -10.31 0.24
C ASN A 148 4.35 -10.58 1.61
N ILE A 149 3.97 -9.77 2.61
CA ILE A 149 4.58 -9.81 3.94
C ILE A 149 3.96 -10.89 4.81
N HIS A 150 4.84 -11.57 5.59
CA HIS A 150 4.49 -12.57 6.60
C HIS A 150 5.34 -12.39 7.85
N ILE A 151 4.83 -12.80 9.01
CA ILE A 151 5.63 -13.03 10.21
C ILE A 151 6.16 -14.46 10.14
N VAL A 152 7.49 -14.62 10.16
CA VAL A 152 8.14 -15.94 10.14
C VAL A 152 8.57 -16.41 11.51
N SER A 153 8.75 -15.49 12.46
CA SER A 153 8.93 -15.81 13.88
C SER A 153 8.56 -14.62 14.77
N ALA A 154 8.21 -14.91 16.01
CA ALA A 154 7.90 -13.92 17.03
C ALA A 154 8.53 -14.35 18.35
N SER A 155 8.98 -13.39 19.16
CA SER A 155 9.57 -13.64 20.48
C SER A 155 8.52 -14.00 21.53
N ASP A 156 8.92 -14.75 22.54
CA ASP A 156 8.10 -15.02 23.74
C ASP A 156 8.04 -13.80 24.67
N SER A 157 8.82 -12.75 24.42
CA SER A 157 8.75 -11.49 25.15
C SER A 157 7.50 -10.73 24.71
N LEU A 158 6.50 -10.69 25.54
CA LEU A 158 5.20 -10.07 25.27
C LEU A 158 5.01 -8.83 26.13
N ALA A 159 4.27 -7.83 25.60
CA ALA A 159 3.81 -6.69 26.37
C ALA A 159 2.42 -6.26 25.91
N TYR A 160 1.61 -5.78 26.86
CA TYR A 160 0.38 -5.09 26.56
C TYR A 160 0.66 -3.67 26.08
N GLY A 161 -0.12 -3.20 25.11
CA GLY A 161 -0.09 -1.83 24.64
C GLY A 161 -1.43 -1.38 24.05
N PRO A 162 -1.72 -0.08 24.10
CA PRO A 162 -2.95 0.45 23.55
C PRO A 162 -2.93 0.41 22.02
N GLU A 163 -3.98 -0.13 21.44
CA GLU A 163 -4.22 -0.14 19.99
C GLU A 163 -5.54 0.56 19.65
N GLY A 164 -5.56 1.15 18.47
CA GLY A 164 -6.72 1.65 17.76
C GLY A 164 -6.57 1.31 16.29
N CYS A 165 -7.62 1.41 15.50
CA CYS A 165 -7.61 1.06 14.10
C CYS A 165 -8.49 2.02 13.29
N LEU A 166 -8.02 2.44 12.12
CA LEU A 166 -8.78 3.28 11.19
C LEU A 166 -10.08 2.59 10.73
N SER A 167 -10.06 1.27 10.64
CA SER A 167 -11.22 0.44 10.26
C SER A 167 -12.18 0.17 11.43
N VAL A 168 -11.80 0.51 12.66
CA VAL A 168 -12.60 0.35 13.88
C VAL A 168 -12.66 1.69 14.62
N PRO A 169 -13.43 2.67 14.08
CA PRO A 169 -13.44 4.02 14.62
C PRO A 169 -13.97 4.03 16.08
N ASP A 170 -13.57 5.04 16.83
CA ASP A 170 -14.04 5.35 18.18
C ASP A 170 -13.79 4.25 19.24
N ARG A 171 -12.95 3.26 18.94
CA ARG A 171 -12.60 2.18 19.87
C ARG A 171 -11.11 2.08 20.05
N ARG A 172 -10.69 1.79 21.28
CA ARG A 172 -9.31 1.47 21.66
C ARG A 172 -9.31 0.32 22.65
N GLY A 173 -8.18 -0.42 22.72
CA GLY A 173 -8.05 -1.53 23.67
C GLY A 173 -6.59 -1.89 23.90
N GLU A 174 -6.34 -2.66 24.96
CA GLU A 174 -5.01 -3.16 25.33
C GLU A 174 -4.79 -4.54 24.67
N VAL A 175 -3.80 -4.65 23.81
CA VAL A 175 -3.49 -5.89 23.08
C VAL A 175 -2.12 -6.42 23.50
N LEU A 176 -2.02 -7.74 23.70
CA LEU A 176 -0.77 -8.42 24.02
C LEU A 176 -0.02 -8.74 22.71
N ARG A 177 1.19 -8.16 22.55
CA ARG A 177 2.01 -8.33 21.35
C ARG A 177 3.43 -8.76 21.66
N SER A 178 4.02 -9.53 20.74
CA SER A 178 5.46 -9.82 20.77
C SER A 178 6.28 -8.55 20.60
N GLN A 179 7.34 -8.42 21.40
CA GLN A 179 8.22 -7.26 21.39
C GLN A 179 9.30 -7.31 20.30
N GLU A 180 9.47 -8.48 19.69
CA GLU A 180 10.36 -8.68 18.56
C GLU A 180 9.74 -9.71 17.61
N ILE A 181 9.75 -9.39 16.31
CA ILE A 181 9.29 -10.29 15.24
C ILE A 181 10.32 -10.32 14.11
N VAL A 182 10.34 -11.42 13.38
CA VAL A 182 11.01 -11.51 12.07
C VAL A 182 9.93 -11.50 10.99
N ILE A 183 9.98 -10.51 10.13
CA ILE A 183 9.13 -10.40 8.94
C ILE A 183 9.86 -10.91 7.70
N GLU A 184 9.10 -11.51 6.77
CA GLU A 184 9.56 -11.86 5.42
C GLU A 184 8.63 -11.21 4.40
N TYR A 185 9.19 -10.61 3.35
CA TYR A 185 8.45 -9.86 2.33
C TYR A 185 9.18 -9.88 0.99
N ALA A 186 8.48 -9.55 -0.11
CA ALA A 186 9.09 -9.50 -1.43
C ALA A 186 10.17 -8.41 -1.52
N ASP A 187 11.39 -8.78 -1.93
CA ASP A 187 12.49 -7.85 -2.15
C ASP A 187 12.30 -7.13 -3.51
N MET A 188 11.64 -5.98 -3.48
CA MET A 188 11.36 -5.18 -4.67
C MET A 188 12.62 -4.70 -5.39
N LYS A 189 13.75 -4.51 -4.65
CA LYS A 189 15.01 -4.12 -5.26
C LYS A 189 15.60 -5.28 -6.06
N ALA A 190 15.67 -6.46 -5.46
CA ALA A 190 16.14 -7.65 -6.14
C ALA A 190 15.20 -8.03 -7.30
N LEU A 191 13.88 -7.90 -7.12
CA LEU A 191 12.87 -8.15 -8.14
C LEU A 191 13.05 -7.24 -9.35
N LYS A 192 13.26 -5.94 -9.16
CA LYS A 192 13.50 -4.96 -10.24
C LYS A 192 14.86 -5.15 -10.94
N MET A 193 15.87 -5.70 -10.25
CA MET A 193 17.21 -5.95 -10.81
C MET A 193 17.29 -7.23 -11.62
N ALA A 194 16.47 -8.21 -11.33
CA ALA A 194 16.41 -9.45 -12.11
C ALA A 194 15.72 -9.17 -13.45
N ASN A 195 16.31 -9.68 -14.55
CA ASN A 195 15.69 -9.59 -15.88
C ASN A 195 14.53 -10.58 -15.97
N TYR A 196 13.33 -10.15 -15.60
CA TYR A 196 12.14 -11.00 -15.67
C TYR A 196 11.62 -11.13 -17.09
N ALA A 197 11.94 -12.24 -17.70
CA ALA A 197 11.38 -12.64 -18.99
C ALA A 197 10.28 -13.70 -18.88
N SER A 198 9.91 -14.18 -17.67
CA SER A 198 9.04 -15.35 -17.48
C SER A 198 8.11 -15.21 -16.27
N LYS A 199 6.85 -15.68 -16.41
CA LYS A 199 5.83 -15.73 -15.36
C LYS A 199 6.16 -16.70 -14.22
N ASP A 200 7.08 -17.63 -14.41
CA ASP A 200 7.46 -18.66 -13.43
C ASP A 200 8.64 -18.22 -12.54
N THR A 201 8.95 -16.95 -12.51
CA THR A 201 10.08 -16.44 -11.73
C THR A 201 9.70 -16.37 -10.24
N LEU A 202 10.49 -17.05 -9.40
CA LEU A 202 10.37 -16.92 -7.94
C LEU A 202 10.61 -15.47 -7.54
N ILE A 203 9.69 -14.92 -6.74
CA ILE A 203 9.83 -13.58 -6.15
C ILE A 203 10.93 -13.65 -5.09
N PRO A 204 12.02 -12.87 -5.20
CA PRO A 204 13.03 -12.81 -4.16
C PRO A 204 12.41 -12.32 -2.85
N MET A 205 12.65 -13.03 -1.76
CA MET A 205 12.15 -12.66 -0.43
C MET A 205 13.31 -12.12 0.42
N ARG A 206 12.97 -11.17 1.28
CA ARG A 206 13.88 -10.58 2.25
C ARG A 206 13.32 -10.70 3.66
N ARG A 207 14.21 -10.84 4.65
CA ARG A 207 13.84 -10.86 6.07
C ARG A 207 14.45 -9.67 6.80
N ASP A 208 13.65 -9.11 7.70
CA ASP A 208 14.08 -8.10 8.65
C ASP A 208 13.61 -8.48 10.07
N THR A 209 14.44 -8.19 11.08
CA THR A 209 14.03 -8.27 12.49
C THR A 209 13.56 -6.90 12.94
N VAL A 210 12.35 -6.83 13.49
CA VAL A 210 11.71 -5.60 13.94
C VAL A 210 11.37 -5.70 15.42
N LYS A 211 11.54 -4.59 16.18
CA LYS A 211 11.38 -4.57 17.64
C LYS A 211 10.49 -3.42 18.12
N GLY A 212 10.01 -3.57 19.36
CA GLY A 212 9.29 -2.52 20.08
C GLY A 212 8.01 -2.08 19.36
N PHE A 213 7.74 -0.77 19.39
CA PHE A 213 6.51 -0.22 18.81
C PHE A 213 6.33 -0.52 17.32
N THR A 214 7.40 -0.50 16.53
CA THR A 214 7.34 -0.86 15.10
C THR A 214 6.92 -2.34 14.92
N ALA A 215 7.36 -3.24 15.80
CA ALA A 215 6.90 -4.64 15.75
C ALA A 215 5.40 -4.77 16.08
N VAL A 216 4.87 -3.93 16.98
CA VAL A 216 3.43 -3.88 17.27
C VAL A 216 2.65 -3.44 16.02
N ILE A 217 3.09 -2.38 15.34
CA ILE A 217 2.44 -1.89 14.12
C ILE A 217 2.41 -3.00 13.06
N PHE A 218 3.53 -3.66 12.78
CA PHE A 218 3.56 -4.76 11.81
C PHE A 218 2.61 -5.90 12.18
N GLN A 219 2.53 -6.28 13.44
CA GLN A 219 1.60 -7.33 13.89
C GLN A 219 0.15 -6.92 13.67
N HIS A 220 -0.19 -5.65 13.93
CA HIS A 220 -1.51 -5.09 13.68
C HIS A 220 -1.87 -5.13 12.19
N GLU A 221 -0.97 -4.63 11.33
CA GLU A 221 -1.22 -4.58 9.88
C GLU A 221 -1.25 -5.97 9.24
N ILE A 222 -0.42 -6.91 9.72
CA ILE A 222 -0.43 -8.29 9.22
C ILE A 222 -1.69 -9.03 9.70
N ASP A 223 -2.22 -8.74 10.88
CA ASP A 223 -3.53 -9.25 11.30
C ASP A 223 -4.63 -8.91 10.31
N HIS A 224 -4.66 -7.67 9.78
CA HIS A 224 -5.59 -7.29 8.72
C HIS A 224 -5.47 -8.18 7.48
N LEU A 225 -4.25 -8.62 7.14
CA LEU A 225 -4.02 -9.52 6.01
C LEU A 225 -4.54 -10.93 6.26
N GLU A 226 -4.73 -11.31 7.53
CA GLU A 226 -5.33 -12.58 7.94
C GLU A 226 -6.85 -12.47 8.24
N GLY A 227 -7.46 -11.31 7.96
CA GLY A 227 -8.86 -11.04 8.29
C GLY A 227 -9.14 -10.87 9.79
N VAL A 228 -8.09 -10.61 10.58
CA VAL A 228 -8.16 -10.40 12.04
C VAL A 228 -8.10 -8.91 12.35
N LEU A 229 -8.93 -8.47 13.27
CA LEU A 229 -8.89 -7.10 13.79
C LEU A 229 -8.38 -7.11 15.25
N TYR A 230 -7.75 -6.02 15.68
CA TYR A 230 -7.22 -5.94 17.06
C TYR A 230 -8.29 -6.20 18.12
N ILE A 231 -9.57 -5.89 17.85
CA ILE A 231 -10.70 -6.16 18.74
C ILE A 231 -10.96 -7.65 18.99
N ASP A 232 -10.43 -8.54 18.15
CA ASP A 232 -10.52 -9.99 18.34
C ASP A 232 -9.45 -10.52 19.30
N ARG A 233 -8.52 -9.65 19.71
CA ARG A 233 -7.41 -9.95 20.60
C ARG A 233 -7.54 -9.30 21.99
N LEU A 234 -8.65 -8.59 22.23
CA LEU A 234 -8.97 -7.94 23.51
C LEU A 234 -9.35 -8.95 24.59
#